data_17442630c445483b010b659f7de6ff73
#
_entry.id   17442630c445483b010b659f7de6ff73
#
_cell.length_a   1.000
_cell.length_b   1.000
_cell.length_c   1.000
_cell.angle_alpha   90.00
_cell.angle_beta   90.00
_cell.angle_gamma   90.00
#
_symmetry.space_group_name_H-M   'P 1'
#
loop_
_entity.id
_entity.type
_entity.pdbx_description
1 polymer ?
#
loop_
_entity_poly.entity_id
_entity_poly.type
_entity_poly.pdbx_seq_one_letter_code
_entity_poly.pdbx_strand_id
1 'polypeptide(L)'
;MNRNAVTAVLALCCIAAMGIFAQPRTVRAESTILTGKIMNLVTRSPTTHFHGILEEILVQPGQRVQTGDPLLKYSLQEDQRRALQREVDSGPGVEGMESQVADLERELAQVEAQRNKARSLASTGLGSRQASTRLDQDVAAIGRRIALTRRSIDKARHNFDVRMKELSGYFNQDISEGMTLPEYLYLKAPISGYVLNTASLGQGSQIGAGFSPCLIGQMDPLLISVPVYEGDIGAVKVGDKAVVQIPSLQDRKFEATVKDIDWISTDMNVASASYYTVKLTIPNPDLLLKPGFKAVVRFGSR
;
A
#
# COMPACT_ATOMS: atom_id res chain seq x y z
N MET A 1 -32.34 -84.58 -55.54
CA MET A 1 -31.74 -84.32 -54.21
C MET A 1 -31.31 -82.86 -54.17
N ASN A 2 -31.89 -82.11 -53.22
CA ASN A 2 -32.17 -80.68 -53.27
C ASN A 2 -30.94 -79.76 -53.17
N ARG A 3 -30.77 -78.97 -54.19
CA ARG A 3 -29.78 -77.83 -54.28
C ARG A 3 -30.25 -76.58 -53.49
N ASN A 4 -31.35 -76.62 -52.79
CA ASN A 4 -31.94 -75.45 -52.11
C ASN A 4 -31.61 -75.32 -50.60
N ALA A 5 -30.84 -76.23 -50.02
CA ALA A 5 -30.47 -76.17 -48.61
C ALA A 5 -29.17 -75.45 -48.30
N VAL A 6 -28.32 -75.15 -49.30
CA VAL A 6 -27.03 -74.54 -49.11
C VAL A 6 -27.07 -73.00 -49.22
N THR A 7 -28.09 -72.45 -49.85
CA THR A 7 -28.25 -70.99 -50.03
C THR A 7 -28.92 -70.28 -48.82
N ALA A 8 -29.61 -71.03 -47.92
CA ALA A 8 -30.24 -70.44 -46.73
C ALA A 8 -29.31 -70.25 -45.51
N VAL A 9 -28.20 -71.00 -45.48
CA VAL A 9 -27.21 -70.88 -44.36
C VAL A 9 -26.21 -69.73 -44.56
N LEU A 10 -25.95 -69.30 -45.80
CA LEU A 10 -25.02 -68.19 -46.09
C LEU A 10 -25.67 -66.80 -45.95
N ALA A 11 -26.99 -66.69 -45.98
CA ALA A 11 -27.70 -65.42 -45.82
C ALA A 11 -27.92 -65.05 -44.30
N LEU A 12 -27.80 -66.02 -43.37
CA LEU A 12 -27.98 -65.75 -41.94
C LEU A 12 -26.67 -65.32 -41.22
N CYS A 13 -25.50 -65.53 -41.80
CA CYS A 13 -24.20 -65.11 -41.26
C CYS A 13 -23.80 -63.66 -41.60
N CYS A 14 -24.46 -63.01 -42.56
CA CYS A 14 -24.10 -61.61 -42.95
C CYS A 14 -24.90 -60.55 -42.19
N ILE A 15 -25.88 -60.89 -41.36
CA ILE A 15 -26.68 -59.90 -40.59
C ILE A 15 -26.20 -59.75 -39.12
N ALA A 16 -25.28 -60.62 -38.65
CA ALA A 16 -24.73 -60.55 -37.27
C ALA A 16 -23.47 -59.69 -37.14
N ALA A 17 -22.94 -59.08 -38.20
CA ALA A 17 -21.69 -58.33 -38.20
C ALA A 17 -21.82 -56.78 -38.24
N MET A 18 -23.07 -56.22 -38.08
CA MET A 18 -23.29 -54.76 -38.13
C MET A 18 -24.02 -54.24 -36.89
N GLY A 19 -23.44 -54.47 -35.72
CA GLY A 19 -24.00 -53.99 -34.46
C GLY A 19 -22.95 -53.61 -33.43
N ILE A 20 -21.78 -53.12 -33.88
CA ILE A 20 -20.88 -52.43 -32.98
C ILE A 20 -21.37 -50.98 -32.89
N PHE A 21 -22.38 -50.75 -32.03
CA PHE A 21 -22.71 -49.44 -31.52
C PHE A 21 -21.46 -48.95 -30.77
N ALA A 22 -20.71 -48.03 -31.41
CA ALA A 22 -19.71 -47.20 -30.72
C ALA A 22 -20.47 -46.41 -29.64
N GLN A 23 -20.46 -46.91 -28.41
CA GLN A 23 -20.90 -46.13 -27.25
C GLN A 23 -20.05 -44.87 -27.24
N PRO A 24 -20.66 -43.68 -27.20
CA PRO A 24 -19.87 -42.47 -26.95
C PRO A 24 -19.16 -42.66 -25.62
N ARG A 25 -17.85 -42.77 -25.63
CA ARG A 25 -17.03 -42.61 -24.44
C ARG A 25 -17.34 -41.22 -23.92
N THR A 26 -18.21 -41.15 -22.92
CA THR A 26 -18.27 -39.95 -22.07
C THR A 26 -16.88 -39.79 -21.46
N VAL A 27 -16.11 -38.89 -22.04
CA VAL A 27 -14.86 -38.37 -21.42
C VAL A 27 -15.36 -37.73 -20.11
N ARG A 28 -15.27 -38.45 -19.03
CA ARG A 28 -15.51 -37.93 -17.69
C ARG A 28 -14.35 -36.95 -17.49
N ALA A 29 -14.63 -35.66 -17.58
CA ALA A 29 -13.65 -34.63 -17.31
C ALA A 29 -13.11 -34.91 -15.91
N GLU A 30 -11.86 -35.38 -15.82
CA GLU A 30 -11.17 -35.57 -14.56
C GLU A 30 -11.10 -34.21 -13.85
N SER A 31 -11.81 -34.09 -12.73
CA SER A 31 -11.70 -32.92 -11.89
C SER A 31 -10.30 -32.89 -11.30
N THR A 32 -9.46 -31.97 -11.76
CA THR A 32 -8.10 -31.80 -11.23
C THR A 32 -8.21 -31.43 -9.75
N ILE A 33 -7.67 -32.31 -8.89
CA ILE A 33 -7.64 -32.12 -7.44
C ILE A 33 -6.29 -31.52 -7.08
N LEU A 34 -6.28 -30.32 -6.57
CA LEU A 34 -5.08 -29.57 -6.23
C LEU A 34 -5.06 -29.20 -4.75
N THR A 35 -3.89 -29.10 -4.18
CA THR A 35 -3.72 -28.69 -2.79
C THR A 35 -3.12 -27.29 -2.71
N GLY A 36 -3.75 -26.42 -1.93
CA GLY A 36 -3.30 -25.07 -1.67
C GLY A 36 -3.23 -24.75 -0.18
N LYS A 37 -2.85 -23.52 0.13
CA LYS A 37 -2.86 -22.97 1.48
C LYS A 37 -3.75 -21.75 1.57
N ILE A 38 -4.47 -21.64 2.69
CA ILE A 38 -5.23 -20.44 3.05
C ILE A 38 -4.27 -19.38 3.58
N MET A 39 -4.44 -18.15 3.12
CA MET A 39 -3.70 -16.97 3.56
C MET A 39 -4.61 -15.74 3.64
N ASN A 40 -4.15 -14.71 4.30
CA ASN A 40 -4.88 -13.45 4.32
C ASN A 40 -4.85 -12.79 2.94
N LEU A 41 -5.96 -12.20 2.54
CA LEU A 41 -6.04 -11.40 1.31
C LEU A 41 -5.22 -10.10 1.46
N VAL A 42 -5.33 -9.46 2.62
CA VAL A 42 -4.62 -8.23 2.95
C VAL A 42 -3.96 -8.39 4.31
N THR A 43 -2.68 -8.06 4.38
CA THR A 43 -1.92 -7.93 5.63
C THR A 43 -1.22 -6.58 5.67
N ARG A 44 -1.06 -6.03 6.86
CA ARG A 44 -0.28 -4.83 7.12
C ARG A 44 0.54 -5.01 8.39
N SER A 45 1.78 -4.55 8.29
CA SER A 45 2.74 -4.52 9.39
C SER A 45 3.02 -3.05 9.70
N PRO A 46 2.29 -2.42 10.63
CA PRO A 46 2.53 -1.04 10.99
C PRO A 46 3.92 -0.90 11.62
N THR A 47 4.63 0.20 11.33
CA THR A 47 6.00 0.41 11.78
C THR A 47 6.15 1.73 12.51
N THR A 48 7.03 1.77 13.52
CA THR A 48 7.39 2.99 14.22
C THR A 48 8.18 3.93 13.32
N HIS A 49 7.96 5.23 13.46
CA HIS A 49 8.66 6.25 12.67
C HIS A 49 9.97 6.70 13.31
N PHE A 50 10.08 6.57 14.64
CA PHE A 50 11.20 7.07 15.42
C PHE A 50 11.83 5.95 16.26
N HIS A 51 13.10 6.16 16.65
CA HIS A 51 13.75 5.37 17.67
C HIS A 51 13.16 5.69 19.04
N GLY A 52 12.95 4.67 19.86
CA GLY A 52 12.30 4.86 21.13
C GLY A 52 12.53 3.72 22.10
N ILE A 53 11.81 3.81 23.23
CA ILE A 53 11.75 2.79 24.27
C ILE A 53 10.31 2.26 24.30
N LEU A 54 10.18 0.95 24.20
CA LEU A 54 8.90 0.27 24.28
C LEU A 54 8.31 0.42 25.69
N GLU A 55 7.12 1.00 25.78
CA GLU A 55 6.37 1.06 27.04
C GLU A 55 5.41 -0.11 27.13
N GLU A 56 4.58 -0.32 26.12
CA GLU A 56 3.58 -1.38 26.14
C GLU A 56 3.11 -1.75 24.73
N ILE A 57 2.91 -3.04 24.49
CA ILE A 57 2.17 -3.55 23.31
C ILE A 57 0.71 -3.72 23.75
N LEU A 58 -0.19 -2.91 23.20
CA LEU A 58 -1.58 -2.77 23.63
C LEU A 58 -2.53 -3.82 23.04
N VAL A 59 -2.01 -4.73 22.22
CA VAL A 59 -2.80 -5.72 21.49
C VAL A 59 -2.25 -7.13 21.67
N GLN A 60 -3.13 -8.13 21.51
CA GLN A 60 -2.79 -9.53 21.62
C GLN A 60 -3.15 -10.29 20.33
N PRO A 61 -2.44 -11.40 20.01
CA PRO A 61 -2.79 -12.26 18.90
C PRO A 61 -4.26 -12.72 18.96
N GLY A 62 -4.98 -12.64 17.85
CA GLY A 62 -6.40 -12.95 17.75
C GLY A 62 -7.34 -11.79 18.08
N GLN A 63 -6.86 -10.69 18.62
CA GLN A 63 -7.68 -9.52 18.91
C GLN A 63 -8.14 -8.84 17.61
N ARG A 64 -9.42 -8.43 17.57
CA ARG A 64 -9.95 -7.57 16.50
C ARG A 64 -9.56 -6.13 16.74
N VAL A 65 -9.09 -5.44 15.72
CA VAL A 65 -8.73 -4.02 15.75
C VAL A 65 -9.42 -3.27 14.61
N GLN A 66 -9.70 -2.00 14.83
CA GLN A 66 -10.21 -1.07 13.83
C GLN A 66 -9.11 -0.09 13.39
N THR A 67 -9.27 0.48 12.21
CA THR A 67 -8.37 1.54 11.75
C THR A 67 -8.35 2.69 12.77
N GLY A 68 -7.14 3.08 13.23
CA GLY A 68 -6.94 4.10 14.24
C GLY A 68 -6.77 3.59 15.66
N ASP A 69 -7.07 2.32 15.95
CA ASP A 69 -6.86 1.75 17.29
C ASP A 69 -5.37 1.75 17.66
N PRO A 70 -5.02 2.04 18.94
CA PRO A 70 -3.64 2.04 19.39
C PRO A 70 -3.12 0.59 19.50
N LEU A 71 -1.94 0.35 18.94
CA LEU A 71 -1.28 -0.96 18.92
C LEU A 71 -0.08 -1.03 19.86
N LEU A 72 0.64 0.09 19.96
CA LEU A 72 1.88 0.22 20.69
C LEU A 72 1.93 1.58 21.33
N LYS A 73 2.40 1.63 22.59
CA LYS A 73 2.81 2.83 23.30
C LYS A 73 4.33 2.81 23.44
N TYR A 74 5.00 3.89 23.08
CA TYR A 74 6.45 4.03 23.21
C TYR A 74 6.85 5.48 23.48
N SER A 75 7.97 5.69 24.14
CA SER A 75 8.59 6.98 24.34
C SER A 75 9.75 7.17 23.35
N LEU A 76 10.06 8.41 23.00
CA LEU A 76 11.23 8.71 22.17
C LEU A 76 12.52 8.52 22.99
N GLN A 77 13.60 8.09 22.33
CA GLN A 77 14.93 8.23 22.91
C GLN A 77 15.24 9.72 23.15
N GLU A 78 15.93 10.01 24.25
CA GLU A 78 16.17 11.38 24.71
C GLU A 78 16.83 12.27 23.65
N ASP A 79 17.81 11.75 22.91
CA ASP A 79 18.48 12.48 21.85
C ASP A 79 17.52 12.82 20.70
N GLN A 80 16.69 11.87 20.31
CA GLN A 80 15.65 12.05 19.29
C GLN A 80 14.61 13.08 19.75
N ARG A 81 14.17 12.99 20.98
CA ARG A 81 13.22 13.93 21.58
C ARG A 81 13.76 15.35 21.57
N ARG A 82 15.02 15.53 22.05
CA ARG A 82 15.68 16.84 22.04
C ARG A 82 15.86 17.42 20.63
N ALA A 83 16.15 16.57 19.66
CA ALA A 83 16.29 17.02 18.26
C ALA A 83 14.95 17.51 17.71
N LEU A 84 13.88 16.75 17.89
CA LEU A 84 12.53 17.14 17.45
C LEU A 84 11.99 18.35 18.22
N GLN A 85 12.25 18.45 19.54
CA GLN A 85 11.85 19.62 20.32
C GLN A 85 12.51 20.88 19.79
N ARG A 86 13.83 20.85 19.51
CA ARG A 86 14.53 22.01 18.93
C ARG A 86 13.96 22.38 17.56
N GLU A 87 13.56 21.41 16.74
CA GLU A 87 12.93 21.66 15.45
C GLU A 87 11.59 22.41 15.63
N VAL A 88 10.78 22.00 16.60
CA VAL A 88 9.48 22.65 16.92
C VAL A 88 9.70 24.06 17.52
N ASP A 89 10.72 24.22 18.37
CA ASP A 89 11.01 25.49 19.06
C ASP A 89 11.67 26.54 18.11
N SER A 90 12.39 26.09 17.08
CA SER A 90 13.13 27.00 16.19
C SER A 90 12.25 27.76 15.19
N GLY A 91 11.00 27.35 15.01
CA GLY A 91 10.11 27.98 14.05
C GLY A 91 10.59 27.87 12.59
N PRO A 92 10.01 28.63 11.68
CA PRO A 92 10.37 28.62 10.25
C PRO A 92 11.74 29.30 9.95
N GLY A 93 12.39 29.93 10.90
CA GLY A 93 13.70 30.56 10.76
C GLY A 93 13.73 31.73 9.75
N VAL A 94 12.70 32.55 9.73
CA VAL A 94 12.52 33.63 8.71
C VAL A 94 12.94 35.01 9.19
N GLU A 95 13.30 35.22 10.45
CA GLU A 95 13.54 36.51 11.08
C GLU A 95 14.63 37.31 10.36
N GLY A 96 15.71 36.64 9.93
CA GLY A 96 16.78 37.26 9.15
C GLY A 96 16.33 37.76 7.78
N MET A 97 15.44 36.99 7.11
CA MET A 97 14.89 37.40 5.82
C MET A 97 13.85 38.51 5.96
N GLU A 98 13.08 38.54 7.02
CA GLU A 98 12.14 39.62 7.34
C GLU A 98 12.86 40.92 7.63
N SER A 99 13.94 40.87 8.41
CA SER A 99 14.84 42.02 8.64
C SER A 99 15.42 42.54 7.32
N GLN A 100 15.87 41.65 6.43
CA GLN A 100 16.37 42.02 5.10
C GLN A 100 15.27 42.68 4.24
N VAL A 101 14.02 42.20 4.29
CA VAL A 101 12.91 42.86 3.58
C VAL A 101 12.69 44.26 4.11
N ALA A 102 12.66 44.43 5.43
CA ALA A 102 12.51 45.77 6.04
C ALA A 102 13.62 46.76 5.64
N ASP A 103 14.87 46.25 5.52
CA ASP A 103 16.00 47.09 5.05
C ASP A 103 15.83 47.49 3.58
N LEU A 104 15.47 46.52 2.72
CA LEU A 104 15.21 46.78 1.29
C LEU A 104 14.01 47.70 1.08
N GLU A 105 12.99 47.67 1.89
CA GLU A 105 11.84 48.58 1.83
C GLU A 105 12.26 50.03 2.21
N ARG A 106 13.13 50.18 3.20
CA ARG A 106 13.70 51.50 3.54
C ARG A 106 14.56 52.04 2.39
N GLU A 107 15.42 51.20 1.79
CA GLU A 107 16.19 51.55 0.61
C GLU A 107 15.29 51.97 -0.56
N LEU A 108 14.24 51.17 -0.83
CA LEU A 108 13.25 51.43 -1.88
C LEU A 108 12.62 52.80 -1.69
N ALA A 109 12.16 53.13 -0.49
CA ALA A 109 11.52 54.40 -0.18
C ALA A 109 12.49 55.61 -0.45
N GLN A 110 13.78 55.46 -0.10
CA GLN A 110 14.78 56.51 -0.36
C GLN A 110 15.01 56.71 -1.88
N VAL A 111 15.19 55.63 -2.64
CA VAL A 111 15.39 55.70 -4.09
C VAL A 111 14.13 56.19 -4.81
N GLU A 112 12.95 55.85 -4.35
CA GLU A 112 11.73 56.40 -4.88
C GLU A 112 11.55 57.89 -4.66
N ALA A 113 11.94 58.40 -3.48
CA ALA A 113 11.97 59.84 -3.23
C ALA A 113 12.93 60.57 -4.16
N GLN A 114 14.14 60.00 -4.36
CA GLN A 114 15.14 60.55 -5.33
C GLN A 114 14.59 60.52 -6.77
N ARG A 115 13.97 59.42 -7.20
CA ARG A 115 13.34 59.27 -8.51
C ARG A 115 12.26 60.30 -8.72
N ASN A 116 11.35 60.51 -7.76
CA ASN A 116 10.28 61.51 -7.87
C ASN A 116 10.79 62.92 -8.01
N LYS A 117 11.89 63.27 -7.24
CA LYS A 117 12.58 64.55 -7.39
C LYS A 117 13.23 64.71 -8.77
N ALA A 118 13.93 63.66 -9.24
CA ALA A 118 14.58 63.70 -10.57
C ALA A 118 13.56 63.83 -11.71
N ARG A 119 12.40 63.14 -11.61
CA ARG A 119 11.32 63.28 -12.58
C ARG A 119 10.70 64.65 -12.60
N SER A 120 10.47 65.26 -11.43
CA SER A 120 9.95 66.65 -11.33
C SER A 120 10.93 67.65 -11.98
N LEU A 121 12.25 67.54 -11.74
CA LEU A 121 13.28 68.41 -12.37
C LEU A 121 13.36 68.17 -13.88
N ALA A 122 13.25 66.90 -14.34
CA ALA A 122 13.25 66.58 -15.77
C ALA A 122 12.03 67.14 -16.52
N SER A 123 10.85 67.18 -15.87
CA SER A 123 9.63 67.72 -16.46
C SER A 123 9.66 69.25 -16.63
N THR A 124 10.43 69.97 -15.79
CA THR A 124 10.67 71.41 -15.88
C THR A 124 11.83 71.77 -16.76
N GLY A 125 12.51 70.81 -17.39
CA GLY A 125 13.67 71.04 -18.25
C GLY A 125 14.98 71.26 -17.51
N LEU A 126 14.99 71.18 -16.18
CA LEU A 126 16.15 71.40 -15.32
C LEU A 126 16.88 70.12 -14.93
N GLY A 127 16.42 68.95 -15.36
CA GLY A 127 16.97 67.61 -14.98
C GLY A 127 17.28 66.73 -16.18
N SER A 128 18.12 65.72 -15.94
CA SER A 128 18.48 64.68 -16.94
C SER A 128 17.45 63.55 -16.99
N ARG A 129 16.85 63.31 -18.16
CA ARG A 129 15.98 62.14 -18.40
C ARG A 129 16.70 60.80 -18.15
N GLN A 130 18.03 60.75 -18.48
CA GLN A 130 18.82 59.55 -18.26
C GLN A 130 18.99 59.22 -16.76
N ALA A 131 19.15 60.24 -15.90
CA ALA A 131 19.22 60.05 -14.45
C ALA A 131 17.89 59.47 -13.90
N SER A 132 16.72 59.97 -14.38
CA SER A 132 15.40 59.43 -14.02
C SER A 132 15.26 57.99 -14.44
N THR A 133 15.69 57.61 -15.64
CA THR A 133 15.62 56.24 -16.15
C THR A 133 16.48 55.27 -15.32
N ARG A 134 17.69 55.71 -14.88
CA ARG A 134 18.52 54.87 -13.97
C ARG A 134 17.83 54.61 -12.64
N LEU A 135 17.23 55.63 -12.02
CA LEU A 135 16.50 55.49 -10.78
C LEU A 135 15.25 54.61 -10.93
N ASP A 136 14.58 54.60 -12.10
CA ASP A 136 13.53 53.69 -12.40
C ASP A 136 14.00 52.22 -12.45
N GLN A 137 15.19 52.00 -13.00
CA GLN A 137 15.80 50.64 -13.03
C GLN A 137 16.20 50.19 -11.61
N ASP A 138 16.72 51.08 -10.76
CA ASP A 138 17.08 50.79 -9.39
C ASP A 138 15.85 50.44 -8.55
N VAL A 139 14.76 51.21 -8.64
CA VAL A 139 13.50 50.93 -8.01
C VAL A 139 12.98 49.51 -8.42
N ALA A 140 13.03 49.26 -9.74
CA ALA A 140 12.60 47.94 -10.24
C ALA A 140 13.49 46.79 -9.74
N ALA A 141 14.81 47.01 -9.61
CA ALA A 141 15.76 46.03 -9.10
C ALA A 141 15.53 45.73 -7.62
N ILE A 142 15.37 46.77 -6.78
CA ILE A 142 15.06 46.59 -5.35
C ILE A 142 13.69 45.89 -5.18
N GLY A 143 12.67 46.31 -5.94
CA GLY A 143 11.36 45.67 -5.90
C GLY A 143 11.40 44.18 -6.25
N ARG A 144 12.24 43.79 -7.23
CA ARG A 144 12.43 42.35 -7.53
C ARG A 144 13.12 41.61 -6.39
N ARG A 145 14.13 42.23 -5.73
CA ARG A 145 14.79 41.60 -4.56
C ARG A 145 13.81 41.37 -3.41
N ILE A 146 12.99 42.39 -3.08
CA ILE A 146 11.94 42.25 -2.06
C ILE A 146 11.00 41.11 -2.41
N ALA A 147 10.52 41.05 -3.65
CA ALA A 147 9.59 39.98 -4.09
C ALA A 147 10.24 38.60 -4.00
N LEU A 148 11.52 38.45 -4.33
CA LEU A 148 12.25 37.19 -4.20
C LEU A 148 12.42 36.79 -2.73
N THR A 149 12.83 37.72 -1.85
CA THR A 149 13.00 37.45 -0.43
C THR A 149 11.64 37.05 0.23
N ARG A 150 10.57 37.76 -0.08
CA ARG A 150 9.21 37.41 0.40
C ARG A 150 8.80 36.01 -0.04
N ARG A 151 9.04 35.63 -1.30
CA ARG A 151 8.78 34.25 -1.76
C ARG A 151 9.60 33.21 -0.99
N SER A 152 10.82 33.55 -0.61
CA SER A 152 11.66 32.66 0.22
C SER A 152 11.09 32.50 1.63
N ILE A 153 10.58 33.57 2.23
CA ILE A 153 9.87 33.57 3.52
C ILE A 153 8.62 32.67 3.43
N ASP A 154 7.78 32.91 2.42
CA ASP A 154 6.55 32.12 2.23
C ASP A 154 6.85 30.62 2.07
N LYS A 155 7.91 30.32 1.31
CA LYS A 155 8.36 28.93 1.15
C LYS A 155 8.85 28.31 2.47
N ALA A 156 9.62 29.06 3.26
CA ALA A 156 10.14 28.59 4.55
C ALA A 156 8.97 28.31 5.53
N ARG A 157 8.03 29.23 5.63
CA ARG A 157 6.81 29.06 6.44
C ARG A 157 5.99 27.85 5.99
N HIS A 158 5.74 27.73 4.69
CA HIS A 158 5.00 26.60 4.14
C HIS A 158 5.70 25.25 4.45
N ASN A 159 7.00 25.17 4.28
CA ASN A 159 7.77 23.96 4.60
C ASN A 159 7.66 23.60 6.10
N PHE A 160 7.73 24.61 6.96
CA PHE A 160 7.56 24.44 8.40
C PHE A 160 6.15 23.93 8.74
N ASP A 161 5.10 24.54 8.16
CA ASP A 161 3.71 24.10 8.36
C ASP A 161 3.48 22.65 7.91
N VAL A 162 4.03 22.27 6.76
CA VAL A 162 3.98 20.89 6.26
C VAL A 162 4.66 19.94 7.25
N ARG A 163 5.82 20.36 7.78
CA ARG A 163 6.55 19.56 8.77
C ARG A 163 5.81 19.42 10.09
N MET A 164 5.21 20.50 10.61
CA MET A 164 4.37 20.44 11.82
C MET A 164 3.17 19.52 11.63
N LYS A 165 2.54 19.57 10.46
CA LYS A 165 1.43 18.67 10.13
C LYS A 165 1.86 17.21 10.04
N GLU A 166 3.05 16.93 9.51
CA GLU A 166 3.62 15.58 9.50
C GLU A 166 3.87 15.07 10.92
N LEU A 167 4.51 15.90 11.78
CA LEU A 167 4.72 15.56 13.18
C LEU A 167 3.38 15.35 13.91
N SER A 168 2.38 16.19 13.67
CA SER A 168 1.02 16.03 14.23
C SER A 168 0.44 14.65 13.89
N GLY A 169 0.67 14.17 12.66
CA GLY A 169 0.27 12.82 12.25
C GLY A 169 0.97 11.72 13.06
N TYR A 170 2.27 11.85 13.33
CA TYR A 170 3.03 10.87 14.09
C TYR A 170 2.70 10.88 15.59
N PHE A 171 2.51 12.06 16.16
CA PHE A 171 2.15 12.20 17.57
C PHE A 171 0.65 12.02 17.83
N ASN A 172 -0.18 11.96 16.77
CA ASN A 172 -1.65 11.93 16.86
C ASN A 172 -2.23 13.11 17.67
N GLN A 173 -1.56 14.24 17.64
CA GLN A 173 -1.90 15.48 18.34
C GLN A 173 -1.42 16.65 17.48
N ASP A 174 -2.17 17.74 17.46
CA ASP A 174 -1.73 18.94 16.73
C ASP A 174 -0.45 19.48 17.36
N ILE A 175 0.61 19.56 16.55
CA ILE A 175 1.91 20.12 16.92
C ILE A 175 2.04 21.48 16.25
N SER A 176 2.40 22.50 17.04
CA SER A 176 2.65 23.86 16.60
C SER A 176 3.96 24.37 17.16
N GLU A 177 4.45 25.47 16.59
CA GLU A 177 5.67 26.16 17.04
C GLU A 177 5.69 26.41 18.55
N GLY A 178 6.80 26.11 19.21
CA GLY A 178 7.00 26.30 20.65
C GLY A 178 6.22 25.34 21.55
N MET A 179 5.52 24.36 20.99
CA MET A 179 4.78 23.38 21.78
C MET A 179 5.71 22.31 22.35
N THR A 180 5.51 21.93 23.60
CA THR A 180 6.22 20.78 24.20
C THR A 180 5.69 19.48 23.61
N LEU A 181 6.58 18.65 23.08
CA LEU A 181 6.22 17.36 22.49
C LEU A 181 5.65 16.40 23.56
N PRO A 182 4.63 15.61 23.22
CA PRO A 182 4.11 14.57 24.11
C PRO A 182 5.18 13.58 24.54
N GLU A 183 5.07 13.06 25.76
CA GLU A 183 6.02 12.09 26.30
C GLU A 183 5.94 10.75 25.58
N TYR A 184 4.72 10.34 25.21
CA TYR A 184 4.43 9.05 24.58
C TYR A 184 3.86 9.20 23.19
N LEU A 185 4.22 8.26 22.33
CA LEU A 185 3.66 8.09 21.00
C LEU A 185 2.84 6.80 20.96
N TYR A 186 1.79 6.83 20.13
CA TYR A 186 0.94 5.67 19.88
C TYR A 186 1.02 5.30 18.41
N LEU A 187 1.49 4.09 18.12
CA LEU A 187 1.38 3.51 16.79
C LEU A 187 -0.04 2.98 16.61
N LYS A 188 -0.74 3.44 15.58
CA LYS A 188 -2.13 3.09 15.29
C LYS A 188 -2.27 2.06 14.19
N ALA A 189 -3.38 1.32 14.21
CA ALA A 189 -3.74 0.35 13.19
C ALA A 189 -4.03 1.05 11.84
N PRO A 190 -3.34 0.70 10.75
CA PRO A 190 -3.58 1.29 9.42
C PRO A 190 -4.80 0.70 8.72
N ILE A 191 -5.25 -0.47 9.13
CA ILE A 191 -6.42 -1.18 8.61
C ILE A 191 -7.20 -1.84 9.74
N SER A 192 -8.50 -2.05 9.50
CA SER A 192 -9.32 -2.91 10.35
C SER A 192 -9.06 -4.38 10.03
N GLY A 193 -8.98 -5.23 11.04
CA GLY A 193 -8.69 -6.66 10.88
C GLY A 193 -8.45 -7.36 12.22
N TYR A 194 -7.63 -8.39 12.18
CA TYR A 194 -7.23 -9.17 13.36
C TYR A 194 -5.72 -9.17 13.50
N VAL A 195 -5.24 -9.08 14.71
CA VAL A 195 -3.82 -9.22 15.05
C VAL A 195 -3.44 -10.69 14.86
N LEU A 196 -2.53 -10.96 13.91
CA LEU A 196 -2.10 -12.32 13.58
C LEU A 196 -0.97 -12.79 14.50
N ASN A 197 -0.05 -11.89 14.80
CA ASN A 197 1.05 -12.12 15.75
C ASN A 197 1.47 -10.79 16.39
N THR A 198 2.25 -10.87 17.45
CA THR A 198 2.89 -9.74 18.13
C THR A 198 4.37 -10.02 18.33
N ALA A 199 5.17 -8.96 18.38
CA ALA A 199 6.58 -9.05 18.73
C ALA A 199 6.73 -9.47 20.20
N SER A 200 7.74 -10.30 20.48
CA SER A 200 8.06 -10.77 21.83
C SER A 200 9.14 -9.88 22.47
N LEU A 201 8.83 -8.60 22.69
CA LEU A 201 9.70 -7.66 23.39
C LEU A 201 9.07 -7.24 24.71
N GLY A 202 9.89 -7.11 25.75
CA GLY A 202 9.46 -6.61 27.05
C GLY A 202 9.45 -5.09 27.14
N GLN A 203 8.72 -4.56 28.10
CA GLN A 203 8.76 -3.13 28.48
C GLN A 203 10.21 -2.69 28.73
N GLY A 204 10.56 -1.47 28.35
CA GLY A 204 11.91 -0.91 28.47
C GLY A 204 12.86 -1.30 27.35
N SER A 205 12.44 -2.18 26.40
CA SER A 205 13.27 -2.55 25.25
C SER A 205 13.45 -1.36 24.32
N GLN A 206 14.67 -1.19 23.81
CA GLN A 206 14.94 -0.21 22.76
C GLN A 206 14.37 -0.70 21.44
N ILE A 207 13.67 0.17 20.72
CA ILE A 207 13.09 -0.10 19.39
C ILE A 207 13.62 0.92 18.38
N GLY A 208 13.91 0.44 17.19
CA GLY A 208 14.36 1.28 16.07
C GLY A 208 13.20 1.87 15.28
N ALA A 209 13.49 2.88 14.47
CA ALA A 209 12.59 3.27 13.39
C ALA A 209 12.38 2.08 12.44
N GLY A 210 11.13 1.85 12.01
CA GLY A 210 10.76 0.67 11.23
C GLY A 210 10.43 -0.58 12.04
N PHE A 211 10.49 -0.53 13.37
CA PHE A 211 10.04 -1.65 14.22
C PHE A 211 8.53 -1.88 14.07
N SER A 212 8.15 -3.15 13.88
CA SER A 212 6.75 -3.56 13.79
C SER A 212 6.35 -4.37 15.03
N PRO A 213 5.38 -3.89 15.83
CA PRO A 213 4.92 -4.62 17.02
C PRO A 213 4.01 -5.79 16.70
N CYS A 214 3.34 -5.77 15.56
CA CYS A 214 2.36 -6.80 15.19
C CYS A 214 2.11 -6.86 13.69
N LEU A 215 1.52 -7.96 13.26
CA LEU A 215 0.96 -8.15 11.91
C LEU A 215 -0.56 -8.13 12.00
N ILE A 216 -1.23 -7.29 11.21
CA ILE A 216 -2.68 -7.22 11.11
C ILE A 216 -3.11 -7.80 9.78
N GLY A 217 -4.14 -8.69 9.79
CA GLY A 217 -4.69 -9.29 8.59
C GLY A 217 -6.22 -9.24 8.56
N GLN A 218 -6.77 -9.08 7.37
CA GLN A 218 -8.19 -9.30 7.15
C GLN A 218 -8.49 -10.81 7.16
N MET A 219 -9.52 -11.22 7.89
CA MET A 219 -9.93 -12.62 8.04
C MET A 219 -11.14 -12.99 7.19
N ASP A 220 -11.79 -12.01 6.56
CA ASP A 220 -12.90 -12.20 5.62
C ASP A 220 -12.85 -11.08 4.55
N PRO A 221 -12.80 -11.45 3.26
CA PRO A 221 -12.54 -12.78 2.73
C PRO A 221 -11.07 -13.21 2.89
N LEU A 222 -10.82 -14.52 2.82
CA LEU A 222 -9.49 -15.10 2.76
C LEU A 222 -9.09 -15.43 1.31
N LEU A 223 -7.82 -15.71 1.12
CA LEU A 223 -7.23 -16.13 -0.14
C LEU A 223 -6.76 -17.58 -0.03
N ILE A 224 -6.94 -18.37 -1.10
CA ILE A 224 -6.30 -19.68 -1.24
C ILE A 224 -5.28 -19.58 -2.37
N SER A 225 -4.04 -19.94 -2.08
CA SER A 225 -2.96 -20.02 -3.07
C SER A 225 -2.77 -21.48 -3.47
N VAL A 226 -2.96 -21.78 -4.75
CA VAL A 226 -2.89 -23.12 -5.31
C VAL A 226 -1.88 -23.15 -6.45
N PRO A 227 -0.80 -23.93 -6.35
CA PRO A 227 0.08 -24.16 -7.49
C PRO A 227 -0.61 -25.11 -8.49
N VAL A 228 -0.73 -24.67 -9.73
CA VAL A 228 -1.30 -25.41 -10.86
C VAL A 228 -0.22 -25.66 -11.89
N TYR A 229 -0.10 -26.92 -12.34
CA TYR A 229 0.86 -27.28 -13.39
C TYR A 229 0.56 -26.59 -14.72
N GLU A 230 1.60 -26.28 -15.50
CA GLU A 230 1.45 -25.55 -16.76
C GLU A 230 0.51 -26.25 -17.77
N GLY A 231 0.51 -27.57 -17.77
CA GLY A 231 -0.40 -28.35 -18.65
C GLY A 231 -1.87 -28.20 -18.30
N ASP A 232 -2.20 -27.86 -17.06
CA ASP A 232 -3.57 -27.76 -16.55
C ASP A 232 -4.06 -26.31 -16.45
N ILE A 233 -3.15 -25.33 -16.46
CA ILE A 233 -3.50 -23.91 -16.22
C ILE A 233 -4.46 -23.36 -17.29
N GLY A 234 -4.38 -23.86 -18.52
CA GLY A 234 -5.25 -23.44 -19.61
C GLY A 234 -6.74 -23.76 -19.39
N ALA A 235 -7.06 -24.71 -18.49
CA ALA A 235 -8.42 -25.06 -18.13
C ALA A 235 -9.02 -24.14 -17.05
N VAL A 236 -8.18 -23.34 -16.34
CA VAL A 236 -8.61 -22.47 -15.23
C VAL A 236 -8.70 -21.02 -15.73
N LYS A 237 -9.80 -20.34 -15.40
CA LYS A 237 -10.03 -18.94 -15.77
C LYS A 237 -10.40 -18.11 -14.56
N VAL A 238 -10.05 -16.82 -14.60
CA VAL A 238 -10.53 -15.86 -13.60
C VAL A 238 -12.05 -15.81 -13.61
N GLY A 239 -12.66 -15.89 -12.43
CA GLY A 239 -14.10 -15.97 -12.24
C GLY A 239 -14.64 -17.39 -12.14
N ASP A 240 -13.88 -18.43 -12.41
CA ASP A 240 -14.32 -19.82 -12.27
C ASP A 240 -14.59 -20.13 -10.78
N LYS A 241 -15.64 -20.93 -10.54
CA LYS A 241 -15.97 -21.42 -9.21
C LYS A 241 -15.24 -22.72 -8.93
N ALA A 242 -14.80 -22.89 -7.70
CA ALA A 242 -14.16 -24.11 -7.23
C ALA A 242 -14.77 -24.56 -5.91
N VAL A 243 -14.85 -25.87 -5.71
CA VAL A 243 -15.22 -26.46 -4.44
C VAL A 243 -13.95 -26.70 -3.63
N VAL A 244 -13.92 -26.14 -2.43
CA VAL A 244 -12.77 -26.22 -1.52
C VAL A 244 -13.14 -27.08 -0.33
N GLN A 245 -12.36 -28.12 -0.08
CA GLN A 245 -12.50 -29.01 1.05
C GLN A 245 -11.38 -28.76 2.04
N ILE A 246 -11.72 -28.59 3.31
CA ILE A 246 -10.77 -28.28 4.39
C ILE A 246 -10.61 -29.49 5.31
N PRO A 247 -9.50 -30.25 5.20
CA PRO A 247 -9.29 -31.44 6.01
C PRO A 247 -9.31 -31.17 7.53
N SER A 248 -8.77 -30.02 7.95
CA SER A 248 -8.75 -29.61 9.37
C SER A 248 -10.15 -29.34 9.95
N LEU A 249 -11.20 -29.23 9.12
CA LEU A 249 -12.59 -29.02 9.50
C LEU A 249 -13.47 -30.20 9.09
N GLN A 250 -13.00 -31.43 9.29
CA GLN A 250 -13.70 -32.66 8.97
C GLN A 250 -14.19 -32.72 7.51
N ASP A 251 -13.33 -32.28 6.59
CA ASP A 251 -13.60 -32.23 5.16
C ASP A 251 -14.80 -31.33 4.75
N ARG A 252 -15.14 -30.35 5.58
CA ARG A 252 -16.19 -29.36 5.26
C ARG A 252 -15.91 -28.68 3.94
N LYS A 253 -16.92 -28.54 3.12
CA LYS A 253 -16.84 -27.94 1.78
C LYS A 253 -17.24 -26.47 1.82
N PHE A 254 -16.54 -25.69 1.06
CA PHE A 254 -16.76 -24.25 0.85
C PHE A 254 -16.71 -23.95 -0.65
N GLU A 255 -17.38 -22.88 -1.07
CA GLU A 255 -17.23 -22.34 -2.42
C GLU A 255 -16.16 -21.26 -2.44
N ALA A 256 -15.32 -21.29 -3.45
CA ALA A 256 -14.33 -20.25 -3.72
C ALA A 256 -14.40 -19.84 -5.20
N THR A 257 -13.94 -18.63 -5.49
CA THR A 257 -13.92 -18.08 -6.84
C THR A 257 -12.48 -17.72 -7.21
N VAL A 258 -12.05 -18.09 -8.42
CA VAL A 258 -10.73 -17.71 -8.94
C VAL A 258 -10.67 -16.19 -9.09
N LYS A 259 -9.79 -15.55 -8.33
CA LYS A 259 -9.59 -14.11 -8.33
C LYS A 259 -8.52 -13.70 -9.33
N ASP A 260 -7.43 -14.44 -9.37
CA ASP A 260 -6.23 -14.09 -10.13
C ASP A 260 -5.40 -15.33 -10.45
N ILE A 261 -4.61 -15.25 -11.51
CA ILE A 261 -3.66 -16.28 -11.92
C ILE A 261 -2.33 -15.55 -12.18
N ASP A 262 -1.27 -15.97 -11.51
CA ASP A 262 0.04 -15.34 -11.66
C ASP A 262 0.55 -15.51 -13.10
N TRP A 263 1.14 -14.46 -13.64
CA TRP A 263 1.66 -14.42 -15.02
C TRP A 263 3.02 -15.10 -15.18
N ILE A 264 3.70 -15.35 -14.06
CA ILE A 264 5.03 -15.91 -14.00
C ILE A 264 4.97 -17.21 -13.22
N SER A 265 5.64 -18.27 -13.71
CA SER A 265 5.75 -19.53 -12.98
C SER A 265 6.57 -19.36 -11.70
N THR A 266 6.33 -20.22 -10.72
CA THR A 266 7.05 -20.21 -9.44
C THR A 266 8.52 -20.66 -9.61
N ASP A 267 8.83 -21.39 -10.67
CA ASP A 267 10.18 -21.81 -11.03
C ASP A 267 10.40 -21.55 -12.54
N MET A 268 11.48 -20.85 -12.89
CA MET A 268 11.86 -20.55 -14.27
C MET A 268 12.97 -21.47 -14.78
N ASN A 269 13.37 -22.51 -14.02
CA ASN A 269 14.38 -23.45 -14.46
C ASN A 269 13.79 -24.42 -15.51
N VAL A 270 14.37 -24.46 -16.69
CA VAL A 270 13.94 -25.33 -17.82
C VAL A 270 13.92 -26.81 -17.47
N ALA A 271 14.73 -27.25 -16.49
CA ALA A 271 14.81 -28.63 -16.02
C ALA A 271 13.69 -29.01 -15.03
N SER A 272 12.94 -28.04 -14.51
CA SER A 272 11.87 -28.23 -13.53
C SER A 272 10.49 -28.10 -14.17
N ALA A 273 9.48 -28.77 -13.59
CA ALA A 273 8.10 -28.56 -14.00
C ALA A 273 7.63 -27.15 -13.58
N SER A 274 6.99 -26.44 -14.51
CA SER A 274 6.48 -25.10 -14.29
C SER A 274 5.12 -25.13 -13.60
N TYR A 275 4.99 -24.35 -12.52
CA TYR A 275 3.74 -24.19 -11.79
C TYR A 275 3.34 -22.71 -11.75
N TYR A 276 2.08 -22.42 -11.99
CA TYR A 276 1.49 -21.08 -11.86
C TYR A 276 0.63 -21.01 -10.62
N THR A 277 0.71 -19.92 -9.88
CA THR A 277 -0.13 -19.75 -8.69
C THR A 277 -1.49 -19.22 -9.07
N VAL A 278 -2.53 -20.03 -8.81
CA VAL A 278 -3.94 -19.62 -8.91
C VAL A 278 -4.38 -19.15 -7.53
N LYS A 279 -4.93 -17.94 -7.46
CA LYS A 279 -5.43 -17.31 -6.24
C LYS A 279 -6.95 -17.33 -6.25
N LEU A 280 -7.54 -17.99 -5.26
CA LEU A 280 -9.00 -18.05 -5.10
C LEU A 280 -9.42 -17.25 -3.87
N THR A 281 -10.52 -16.53 -3.98
CA THR A 281 -11.15 -15.85 -2.85
C THR A 281 -12.20 -16.76 -2.23
N ILE A 282 -12.17 -16.89 -0.90
CA ILE A 282 -13.10 -17.68 -0.10
C ILE A 282 -13.71 -16.82 1.00
N PRO A 283 -15.06 -16.75 1.12
CA PRO A 283 -15.72 -16.06 2.23
C PRO A 283 -15.48 -16.79 3.57
N ASN A 284 -15.34 -16.01 4.64
CA ASN A 284 -15.10 -16.55 5.99
C ASN A 284 -15.88 -15.77 7.08
N PRO A 285 -17.20 -15.56 6.93
CA PRO A 285 -17.98 -14.75 7.86
C PRO A 285 -17.97 -15.29 9.29
N ASP A 286 -17.93 -16.61 9.47
CA ASP A 286 -17.90 -17.28 10.76
C ASP A 286 -16.50 -17.41 11.36
N LEU A 287 -15.45 -16.89 10.70
CA LEU A 287 -14.04 -16.97 11.09
C LEU A 287 -13.52 -18.39 11.37
N LEU A 288 -14.17 -19.41 10.74
CA LEU A 288 -13.80 -20.82 10.89
C LEU A 288 -12.49 -21.15 10.18
N LEU A 289 -12.24 -20.50 9.04
CA LEU A 289 -11.03 -20.68 8.26
C LEU A 289 -9.90 -19.86 8.89
N LYS A 290 -8.74 -20.50 9.03
CA LYS A 290 -7.54 -19.84 9.56
C LYS A 290 -6.44 -19.84 8.52
N PRO A 291 -5.70 -18.75 8.38
CA PRO A 291 -4.48 -18.70 7.56
C PRO A 291 -3.55 -19.86 7.95
N GLY A 292 -2.94 -20.50 6.97
CA GLY A 292 -2.10 -21.68 7.16
C GLY A 292 -2.82 -23.02 7.00
N PHE A 293 -4.16 -23.08 7.02
CA PHE A 293 -4.89 -24.33 6.75
C PHE A 293 -4.60 -24.81 5.32
N LYS A 294 -4.52 -26.14 5.17
CA LYS A 294 -4.50 -26.79 3.86
C LYS A 294 -5.90 -26.79 3.27
N ALA A 295 -5.98 -26.55 1.97
CA ALA A 295 -7.21 -26.56 1.21
C ALA A 295 -7.05 -27.51 0.03
N VAL A 296 -7.97 -28.44 -0.12
CA VAL A 296 -8.11 -29.31 -1.29
C VAL A 296 -9.09 -28.64 -2.24
N VAL A 297 -8.62 -28.20 -3.38
CA VAL A 297 -9.41 -27.44 -4.36
C VAL A 297 -9.76 -28.33 -5.54
N ARG A 298 -11.02 -28.34 -5.91
CA ARG A 298 -11.55 -29.02 -7.11
C ARG A 298 -12.17 -27.97 -8.01
N PHE A 299 -11.58 -27.76 -9.16
CA PHE A 299 -12.19 -26.93 -10.20
C PHE A 299 -13.33 -27.71 -10.85
N GLY A 300 -14.47 -27.04 -11.08
CA GLY A 300 -15.60 -27.64 -11.75
C GLY A 300 -15.22 -28.04 -13.18
N SER A 301 -15.48 -29.28 -13.57
CA SER A 301 -15.43 -29.68 -14.98
C SER A 301 -16.51 -28.91 -15.74
N ARG A 302 -16.12 -28.23 -16.81
CA ARG A 302 -17.07 -27.70 -17.82
C ARG A 302 -17.66 -28.82 -18.65
#